data_8e36e595eaa34744fa5d15d801c06ee8
#
_entry.id   8e36e595eaa34744fa5d15d801c06ee8
#
_cell.length_a   1.000
_cell.length_b   1.000
_cell.length_c   1.000
_cell.angle_alpha   90.00
_cell.angle_beta   90.00
_cell.angle_gamma   90.00
#
_symmetry.space_group_name_H-M   'P 1'
#
loop_
_entity.id
_entity.type
_entity.pdbx_description
1 polymer ?
#
loop_
_entity_poly.entity_id
_entity_poly.type
_entity_poly.pdbx_seq_one_letter_code
_entity_poly.pdbx_strand_id
1 'polypeptide(L)'
;MIQADNEYLDTSRHVGLVKERSFTFSKQFGVQGGHLNGFTLAYETYGELNSQGDNAILICHALTGDHHVAGVYSGSDTKPGWWNHVVGPDKPIDTNKFFVVCSNCLGACRGSSGPSTISPKDDLYGAGFPDLSIGDMVRAQKLLLEHLSVLKLFAVVGGSMGGMQALQWIFDYPDFSKKAIIIAATAQHSVQTIAFNEAGRRSVTGDPDWKEGNYDKGEGPGNGLSVARMMAHITYLSDQGMEEKFGGEKRLDTGSDFEFSVQRYLDYQGDKFIKRFDANSYLKLTEALDRFDLVGEKGLSENLKNVEANTLVISFSSDWLYTPEQNKRIATALHSQGKSASYIQIEDMHGHDSFLIDSVPFLKAVRFFLQGANAEEAERSDLDGFRKLKNRYEVKKEADFKVIDNWVEDGSRVLDLGCGRGLLLEHLRETKGVSGLGFDLDLEKAISCISRGVAVNQEDIRRGLQNFDDDSFDWVIFSRMVEELPEPGLVLKEALRVGKRVAVSFVNHGYWKNRINF
;
A
#
# COMPACT_ATOMS: atom_id res chain seq x y z
N MET A 1 -31.92 9.67 29.66
CA MET A 1 -31.04 9.66 28.48
C MET A 1 -29.85 8.79 28.89
N ILE A 2 -29.84 7.53 28.47
CA ILE A 2 -28.67 6.65 28.61
C ILE A 2 -27.70 7.17 27.55
N GLN A 3 -26.58 7.78 27.95
CA GLN A 3 -25.45 8.00 27.06
C GLN A 3 -25.06 6.60 26.56
N ALA A 4 -25.27 6.33 25.28
CA ALA A 4 -24.68 5.16 24.67
C ALA A 4 -23.15 5.34 24.81
N ASP A 5 -22.52 4.45 25.57
CA ASP A 5 -21.07 4.45 25.72
C ASP A 5 -20.47 4.35 24.32
N ASN A 6 -19.76 5.40 23.92
CA ASN A 6 -19.13 5.45 22.61
C ASN A 6 -17.99 4.42 22.62
N GLU A 7 -18.14 3.35 21.87
CA GLU A 7 -17.17 2.23 21.79
C GLU A 7 -15.74 2.69 21.44
N TYR A 8 -15.60 3.79 20.72
CA TYR A 8 -14.29 4.36 20.34
C TYR A 8 -13.53 5.00 21.50
N LEU A 9 -14.16 5.19 22.65
CA LEU A 9 -13.52 5.66 23.87
C LEU A 9 -12.88 4.53 24.69
N ASP A 10 -13.18 3.25 24.38
CA ASP A 10 -12.51 2.11 24.98
C ASP A 10 -11.07 2.00 24.50
N THR A 11 -10.13 2.53 25.28
CA THR A 11 -8.70 2.56 24.96
C THR A 11 -8.03 1.19 24.96
N SER A 12 -8.71 0.13 25.41
CA SER A 12 -8.22 -1.26 25.29
C SER A 12 -8.35 -1.78 23.86
N ARG A 13 -9.19 -1.16 23.01
CA ARG A 13 -9.49 -1.58 21.64
C ARG A 13 -9.24 -0.49 20.62
N HIS A 14 -9.25 0.77 21.04
CA HIS A 14 -9.15 1.94 20.18
C HIS A 14 -8.15 2.96 20.75
N VAL A 15 -7.70 3.88 19.93
CA VAL A 15 -6.80 4.96 20.38
C VAL A 15 -7.51 6.00 21.26
N GLY A 16 -8.85 5.96 21.35
CA GLY A 16 -9.65 6.87 22.16
C GLY A 16 -9.75 8.28 21.55
N LEU A 17 -9.73 9.29 22.42
CA LEU A 17 -9.74 10.70 22.03
C LEU A 17 -8.40 11.11 21.44
N VAL A 18 -8.45 11.76 20.28
CA VAL A 18 -7.27 12.27 19.57
C VAL A 18 -7.32 13.79 19.44
N LYS A 19 -6.17 14.39 19.20
CA LYS A 19 -6.04 15.83 19.06
C LYS A 19 -5.22 16.17 17.83
N GLU A 20 -5.81 16.99 16.95
CA GLU A 20 -5.09 17.61 15.85
C GLU A 20 -3.97 18.51 16.38
N ARG A 21 -2.81 18.46 15.74
CA ARG A 21 -1.63 19.27 16.00
C ARG A 21 -1.19 19.95 14.71
N SER A 22 -0.35 20.97 14.84
CA SER A 22 0.23 21.66 13.71
C SER A 22 1.74 21.80 13.86
N PHE A 23 2.46 21.65 12.76
CA PHE A 23 3.89 21.93 12.62
C PHE A 23 4.08 23.07 11.63
N THR A 24 4.78 24.12 12.01
CA THR A 24 5.07 25.26 11.14
C THR A 24 6.58 25.34 10.87
N PHE A 25 6.93 25.27 9.59
CA PHE A 25 8.26 25.54 9.09
C PHE A 25 8.36 26.97 8.58
N SER A 26 9.24 27.79 9.18
CA SER A 26 9.27 29.24 8.96
C SER A 26 10.35 29.72 7.99
N LYS A 27 11.06 28.79 7.33
CA LYS A 27 12.07 29.14 6.32
C LYS A 27 11.52 28.97 4.91
N GLN A 28 12.22 29.52 3.93
CA GLN A 28 11.91 29.29 2.53
C GLN A 28 11.99 27.79 2.20
N PHE A 29 10.96 27.26 1.54
CA PHE A 29 10.84 25.88 1.12
C PHE A 29 10.64 25.80 -0.39
N GLY A 30 11.60 25.21 -1.09
CA GLY A 30 11.50 25.02 -2.54
C GLY A 30 10.49 23.94 -2.91
N VAL A 31 9.62 24.24 -3.85
CA VAL A 31 8.64 23.32 -4.43
C VAL A 31 8.74 23.37 -5.96
N GLN A 32 8.11 22.41 -6.64
CA GLN A 32 8.21 22.30 -8.11
C GLN A 32 7.87 23.60 -8.85
N GLY A 33 6.83 24.32 -8.42
CA GLY A 33 6.38 25.59 -9.03
C GLY A 33 7.05 26.84 -8.45
N GLY A 34 8.16 26.72 -7.71
CA GLY A 34 8.84 27.86 -7.11
C GLY A 34 9.20 27.66 -5.64
N HIS A 35 8.65 28.48 -4.73
CA HIS A 35 8.91 28.35 -3.30
C HIS A 35 7.74 28.83 -2.45
N LEU A 36 7.66 28.32 -1.24
CA LEU A 36 6.83 28.83 -0.13
C LEU A 36 7.72 29.56 0.88
N ASN A 37 7.27 30.68 1.43
CA ASN A 37 7.96 31.40 2.51
C ASN A 37 7.57 30.83 3.89
N GLY A 38 7.70 29.51 4.03
CA GLY A 38 7.21 28.74 5.15
C GLY A 38 5.93 27.97 4.79
N PHE A 39 5.60 26.97 5.61
CA PHE A 39 4.38 26.19 5.48
C PHE A 39 3.98 25.60 6.84
N THR A 40 2.73 25.19 6.94
CA THR A 40 2.19 24.45 8.09
C THR A 40 1.70 23.08 7.62
N LEU A 41 1.95 22.03 8.40
CA LEU A 41 1.30 20.73 8.27
C LEU A 41 0.42 20.46 9.49
N ALA A 42 -0.85 20.15 9.28
CA ALA A 42 -1.68 19.52 10.28
C ALA A 42 -1.32 18.04 10.39
N TYR A 43 -1.29 17.50 11.61
CA TYR A 43 -0.93 16.11 11.83
C TYR A 43 -1.53 15.54 13.11
N GLU A 44 -1.57 14.24 13.20
CA GLU A 44 -1.89 13.48 14.42
C GLU A 44 -0.81 12.46 14.72
N THR A 45 -0.73 12.09 16.00
CA THR A 45 0.18 11.04 16.48
C THR A 45 -0.56 10.08 17.40
N TYR A 46 -0.17 8.80 17.35
CA TYR A 46 -0.74 7.74 18.16
C TYR A 46 0.38 6.88 18.73
N GLY A 47 0.23 6.39 19.97
CA GLY A 47 1.30 5.66 20.67
C GLY A 47 2.44 6.57 21.11
N GLU A 48 3.57 5.99 21.46
CA GLU A 48 4.71 6.70 22.01
C GLU A 48 6.01 6.42 21.26
N LEU A 49 6.80 7.48 21.02
CA LEU A 49 8.13 7.36 20.42
C LEU A 49 9.09 6.79 21.47
N ASN A 50 9.82 5.74 21.09
CA ASN A 50 10.84 5.16 21.96
C ASN A 50 12.08 6.08 22.10
N SER A 51 12.93 5.80 23.09
CA SER A 51 14.14 6.57 23.37
C SER A 51 15.17 6.55 22.23
N GLN A 52 15.11 5.54 21.34
CA GLN A 52 15.96 5.44 20.16
C GLN A 52 15.44 6.24 18.97
N GLY A 53 14.20 6.73 19.02
CA GLY A 53 13.57 7.48 17.93
C GLY A 53 13.38 6.67 16.65
N ASP A 54 13.20 5.33 16.73
CA ASP A 54 13.23 4.42 15.58
C ASP A 54 12.04 3.46 15.46
N ASN A 55 11.02 3.59 16.33
CA ASN A 55 9.78 2.83 16.27
C ASN A 55 8.63 3.57 15.55
N ALA A 56 8.93 4.64 14.81
CA ALA A 56 7.92 5.45 14.17
C ALA A 56 7.39 4.81 12.87
N ILE A 57 6.07 4.85 12.68
CA ILE A 57 5.40 4.52 11.40
C ILE A 57 4.76 5.79 10.85
N LEU A 58 5.17 6.17 9.64
CA LEU A 58 4.53 7.25 8.90
C LEU A 58 3.41 6.69 8.03
N ILE A 59 2.19 7.20 8.19
CA ILE A 59 1.06 6.91 7.33
C ILE A 59 0.88 8.08 6.35
N CYS A 60 0.87 7.76 5.06
CA CYS A 60 0.60 8.70 3.98
C CYS A 60 -0.83 8.47 3.48
N HIS A 61 -1.68 9.51 3.54
CA HIS A 61 -3.08 9.40 3.15
C HIS A 61 -3.28 9.50 1.63
N ALA A 62 -4.42 9.01 1.14
CA ALA A 62 -4.83 9.10 -0.26
C ALA A 62 -5.28 10.52 -0.64
N LEU A 63 -5.47 10.79 -1.95
CA LEU A 63 -5.78 12.11 -2.54
C LEU A 63 -6.80 12.94 -1.74
N THR A 64 -7.88 12.33 -1.34
CA THR A 64 -8.98 12.99 -0.62
C THR A 64 -9.07 12.59 0.85
N GLY A 65 -8.03 11.92 1.39
CA GLY A 65 -7.85 11.64 2.80
C GLY A 65 -7.37 12.87 3.58
N ASP A 66 -7.06 12.64 4.83
CA ASP A 66 -6.47 13.61 5.74
C ASP A 66 -5.68 12.91 6.86
N HIS A 67 -5.18 13.67 7.81
CA HIS A 67 -4.37 13.16 8.94
C HIS A 67 -5.15 12.38 9.99
N HIS A 68 -6.51 12.43 9.98
CA HIS A 68 -7.33 11.72 10.98
C HIS A 68 -7.50 10.24 10.65
N VAL A 69 -6.52 9.45 11.10
CA VAL A 69 -6.43 8.02 10.76
C VAL A 69 -7.26 7.15 11.68
N ALA A 70 -7.26 7.43 12.99
CA ALA A 70 -7.92 6.59 13.99
C ALA A 70 -8.43 7.44 15.18
N GLY A 71 -9.29 6.83 16.01
CA GLY A 71 -9.88 7.51 17.16
C GLY A 71 -10.97 8.51 16.79
N VAL A 72 -11.36 9.33 17.76
CA VAL A 72 -12.42 10.34 17.65
C VAL A 72 -11.97 11.64 18.29
N TYR A 73 -12.50 12.79 17.83
CA TYR A 73 -12.19 14.09 18.44
C TYR A 73 -13.04 14.38 19.68
N SER A 74 -14.24 13.82 19.75
CA SER A 74 -15.15 13.97 20.88
C SER A 74 -15.93 12.70 21.18
N GLY A 75 -16.46 12.58 22.39
CA GLY A 75 -17.31 11.46 22.78
C GLY A 75 -18.66 11.40 22.06
N SER A 76 -19.03 12.46 21.32
CA SER A 76 -20.25 12.51 20.49
C SER A 76 -20.02 12.09 19.04
N ASP A 77 -18.78 11.85 18.62
CA ASP A 77 -18.47 11.47 17.26
C ASP A 77 -18.95 10.03 16.98
N THR A 78 -19.65 9.87 15.88
CA THR A 78 -20.19 8.55 15.45
C THR A 78 -19.29 7.83 14.46
N LYS A 79 -18.23 8.49 13.99
CA LYS A 79 -17.28 7.95 13.01
C LYS A 79 -15.86 8.22 13.45
N PRO A 80 -15.03 7.19 13.60
CA PRO A 80 -13.62 7.35 13.88
C PRO A 80 -12.83 7.72 12.62
N GLY A 81 -11.53 7.91 12.78
CA GLY A 81 -10.60 8.10 11.67
C GLY A 81 -10.71 6.99 10.62
N TRP A 82 -10.30 7.32 9.39
CA TRP A 82 -10.58 6.52 8.18
C TRP A 82 -9.92 5.14 8.15
N TRP A 83 -8.90 4.88 8.95
CA TRP A 83 -8.21 3.58 9.10
C TRP A 83 -8.25 3.04 10.53
N ASN A 84 -9.28 3.40 11.28
CA ASN A 84 -9.43 2.96 12.68
C ASN A 84 -9.40 1.44 12.86
N HIS A 85 -9.73 0.64 11.83
CA HIS A 85 -9.64 -0.82 11.84
C HIS A 85 -8.19 -1.33 11.67
N VAL A 86 -7.27 -0.50 11.15
CA VAL A 86 -5.86 -0.84 10.94
C VAL A 86 -4.98 -0.33 12.07
N VAL A 87 -5.28 0.85 12.65
CA VAL A 87 -4.45 1.56 13.64
C VAL A 87 -5.10 1.54 15.02
N GLY A 88 -4.36 1.11 16.02
CA GLY A 88 -4.79 1.08 17.42
C GLY A 88 -4.12 -0.03 18.23
N PRO A 89 -4.45 -0.15 19.52
CA PRO A 89 -3.96 -1.23 20.35
C PRO A 89 -4.30 -2.60 19.76
N ASP A 90 -3.31 -3.49 19.67
CA ASP A 90 -3.40 -4.86 19.14
C ASP A 90 -3.91 -4.98 17.69
N LYS A 91 -3.99 -3.86 16.95
CA LYS A 91 -4.34 -3.83 15.52
C LYS A 91 -3.10 -4.07 14.63
N PRO A 92 -3.27 -4.20 13.30
CA PRO A 92 -2.14 -4.40 12.38
C PRO A 92 -1.02 -3.37 12.54
N ILE A 93 -1.35 -2.10 12.75
CA ILE A 93 -0.44 -1.04 13.18
C ILE A 93 -0.70 -0.79 14.66
N ASP A 94 0.03 -1.52 15.50
CA ASP A 94 -0.18 -1.61 16.94
C ASP A 94 0.42 -0.40 17.68
N THR A 95 -0.42 0.47 18.19
CA THR A 95 -0.01 1.67 18.92
C THR A 95 0.60 1.39 20.31
N ASN A 96 0.53 0.15 20.82
CA ASN A 96 1.29 -0.26 21.98
C ASN A 96 2.80 -0.43 21.68
N LYS A 97 3.16 -0.61 20.41
CA LYS A 97 4.53 -0.87 19.94
C LYS A 97 5.11 0.27 19.13
N PHE A 98 4.27 0.94 18.35
CA PHE A 98 4.68 1.92 17.36
C PHE A 98 4.17 3.31 17.69
N PHE A 99 5.03 4.30 17.43
CA PHE A 99 4.66 5.70 17.36
C PHE A 99 4.18 6.00 15.93
N VAL A 100 2.87 6.15 15.75
CA VAL A 100 2.27 6.38 14.44
C VAL A 100 2.11 7.87 14.20
N VAL A 101 2.51 8.35 13.03
CA VAL A 101 2.37 9.74 12.59
C VAL A 101 1.60 9.74 11.28
N CYS A 102 0.58 10.61 11.16
CA CYS A 102 -0.03 10.95 9.89
C CYS A 102 -0.15 12.46 9.76
N SER A 103 0.39 13.03 8.70
CA SER A 103 0.22 14.43 8.37
C SER A 103 -0.75 14.60 7.21
N ASN A 104 -1.54 15.66 7.24
CA ASN A 104 -2.22 16.12 6.04
C ASN A 104 -1.19 16.67 5.07
N CYS A 105 -1.22 16.24 3.80
CA CYS A 105 -0.17 16.59 2.85
C CYS A 105 -0.16 18.09 2.53
N LEU A 106 1.02 18.59 2.15
CA LEU A 106 1.19 19.94 1.62
C LEU A 106 0.34 20.09 0.35
N GLY A 107 -0.38 21.20 0.21
CA GLY A 107 -1.30 21.43 -0.90
C GLY A 107 -2.75 21.01 -0.63
N ALA A 108 -3.01 20.22 0.42
CA ALA A 108 -4.36 19.86 0.83
C ALA A 108 -5.07 20.99 1.59
N CYS A 109 -6.37 20.81 1.84
CA CYS A 109 -7.24 21.90 2.35
C CYS A 109 -7.63 21.75 3.82
N ARG A 110 -7.07 20.79 4.56
CA ARG A 110 -7.47 20.49 5.94
C ARG A 110 -6.33 20.73 6.93
N GLY A 111 -6.08 22.00 7.25
CA GLY A 111 -5.11 22.43 8.26
C GLY A 111 -3.66 22.54 7.77
N SER A 112 -3.28 21.87 6.68
CA SER A 112 -1.98 22.08 6.04
C SER A 112 -2.02 23.25 5.05
N SER A 113 -0.85 23.85 4.79
CA SER A 113 -0.72 24.89 3.78
C SER A 113 -1.10 24.37 2.39
N GLY A 114 -1.96 25.11 1.72
CA GLY A 114 -2.51 24.81 0.40
C GLY A 114 -3.23 26.03 -0.17
N PRO A 115 -3.89 25.88 -1.32
CA PRO A 115 -4.63 26.98 -1.97
C PRO A 115 -5.62 27.71 -1.08
N SER A 116 -6.27 27.00 -0.14
CA SER A 116 -7.26 27.57 0.79
C SER A 116 -6.64 28.22 2.04
N THR A 117 -5.33 28.42 2.08
CA THR A 117 -4.62 29.09 3.20
C THR A 117 -4.21 30.52 2.84
N ILE A 118 -3.99 31.34 3.87
CA ILE A 118 -3.58 32.73 3.71
C ILE A 118 -2.13 32.79 3.19
N SER A 119 -1.92 33.58 2.16
CA SER A 119 -0.61 33.87 1.59
C SER A 119 0.12 34.96 2.40
N PRO A 120 1.43 35.18 2.19
CA PRO A 120 2.16 36.28 2.79
C PRO A 120 1.65 37.70 2.45
N LYS A 121 0.67 37.81 1.54
CA LYS A 121 0.02 39.07 1.12
C LYS A 121 -1.32 39.29 1.83
N ASP A 122 -1.63 38.49 2.85
CA ASP A 122 -2.87 38.50 3.60
C ASP A 122 -4.14 38.10 2.82
N ASP A 123 -4.01 37.59 1.59
CA ASP A 123 -5.07 37.00 0.78
C ASP A 123 -4.97 35.48 0.73
N LEU A 124 -6.01 34.77 0.31
CA LEU A 124 -5.93 33.36 0.00
C LEU A 124 -4.92 33.13 -1.14
N TYR A 125 -4.15 32.04 -1.04
CA TYR A 125 -3.30 31.65 -2.17
C TYR A 125 -4.10 31.40 -3.45
N GLY A 126 -5.26 30.75 -3.33
CA GLY A 126 -6.12 30.41 -4.46
C GLY A 126 -5.36 29.69 -5.57
N ALA A 127 -5.60 30.08 -6.81
CA ALA A 127 -4.85 29.61 -7.98
C ALA A 127 -3.36 29.95 -7.94
N GLY A 128 -2.95 30.96 -7.17
CA GLY A 128 -1.55 31.39 -7.01
C GLY A 128 -0.69 30.47 -6.12
N PHE A 129 -1.27 29.44 -5.52
CA PHE A 129 -0.48 28.44 -4.78
C PHE A 129 0.47 27.72 -5.75
N PRO A 130 1.78 27.62 -5.44
CA PRO A 130 2.73 27.04 -6.37
C PRO A 130 2.43 25.57 -6.67
N ASP A 131 2.84 25.10 -7.84
CA ASP A 131 2.74 23.69 -8.19
C ASP A 131 3.59 22.84 -7.27
N LEU A 132 3.07 21.65 -6.96
CA LEU A 132 3.71 20.68 -6.10
C LEU A 132 4.04 19.40 -6.87
N SER A 133 4.99 18.66 -6.32
CA SER A 133 5.25 17.26 -6.63
C SER A 133 4.99 16.37 -5.41
N ILE A 134 4.89 15.06 -5.61
CA ILE A 134 4.87 14.07 -4.53
C ILE A 134 6.16 14.17 -3.69
N GLY A 135 7.30 14.44 -4.33
CA GLY A 135 8.58 14.68 -3.64
C GLY A 135 8.54 15.90 -2.72
N ASP A 136 7.81 16.97 -3.07
CA ASP A 136 7.63 18.13 -2.18
C ASP A 136 6.86 17.76 -0.91
N MET A 137 5.82 16.94 -1.05
CA MET A 137 5.05 16.44 0.10
C MET A 137 5.93 15.58 1.01
N VAL A 138 6.73 14.70 0.43
CA VAL A 138 7.69 13.84 1.17
C VAL A 138 8.74 14.67 1.90
N ARG A 139 9.33 15.69 1.24
CA ARG A 139 10.29 16.58 1.89
C ARG A 139 9.68 17.38 3.06
N ALA A 140 8.42 17.82 2.91
CA ALA A 140 7.71 18.50 4.00
C ALA A 140 7.44 17.56 5.19
N GLN A 141 7.05 16.31 4.93
CA GLN A 141 6.90 15.26 5.95
C GLN A 141 8.23 14.96 6.65
N LYS A 142 9.35 14.94 5.91
CA LYS A 142 10.68 14.72 6.50
C LYS A 142 11.01 15.78 7.57
N LEU A 143 10.70 17.06 7.31
CA LEU A 143 10.88 18.14 8.27
C LEU A 143 9.97 18.00 9.50
N LEU A 144 8.75 17.53 9.33
CA LEU A 144 7.86 17.19 10.45
C LEU A 144 8.46 16.06 11.31
N LEU A 145 8.95 14.98 10.70
CA LEU A 145 9.56 13.88 11.44
C LEU A 145 10.80 14.32 12.23
N GLU A 146 11.60 15.20 11.67
CA GLU A 146 12.74 15.81 12.38
C GLU A 146 12.29 16.64 13.60
N HIS A 147 11.22 17.44 13.43
CA HIS A 147 10.59 18.18 14.54
C HIS A 147 10.09 17.25 15.65
N LEU A 148 9.57 16.09 15.30
CA LEU A 148 9.10 15.07 16.24
C LEU A 148 10.24 14.22 16.83
N SER A 149 11.51 14.51 16.50
CA SER A 149 12.69 13.74 16.93
C SER A 149 12.69 12.28 16.45
N VAL A 150 12.04 12.00 15.34
CA VAL A 150 12.10 10.68 14.68
C VAL A 150 13.41 10.58 13.93
N LEU A 151 14.29 9.70 14.36
CA LEU A 151 15.62 9.51 13.78
C LEU A 151 15.59 8.55 12.58
N LYS A 152 14.75 7.53 12.64
CA LYS A 152 14.48 6.59 11.55
C LYS A 152 13.03 6.13 11.60
N LEU A 153 12.45 5.83 10.44
CA LEU A 153 11.16 5.17 10.38
C LEU A 153 11.33 3.66 10.54
N PHE A 154 10.49 3.08 11.38
CA PHE A 154 10.28 1.63 11.36
C PHE A 154 9.60 1.23 10.03
N ALA A 155 8.57 1.99 9.63
CA ALA A 155 7.92 1.80 8.34
C ALA A 155 7.32 3.11 7.80
N VAL A 156 7.20 3.19 6.46
CA VAL A 156 6.31 4.11 5.76
C VAL A 156 5.20 3.31 5.10
N VAL A 157 3.95 3.76 5.25
CA VAL A 157 2.76 3.02 4.79
C VAL A 157 1.81 3.96 4.08
N GLY A 158 1.32 3.59 2.91
CA GLY A 158 0.33 4.38 2.21
C GLY A 158 -0.43 3.63 1.14
N GLY A 159 -1.67 4.06 0.89
CA GLY A 159 -2.50 3.58 -0.21
C GLY A 159 -2.76 4.68 -1.25
N SER A 160 -2.89 4.31 -2.53
CA SER A 160 -3.16 5.26 -3.61
C SER A 160 -2.07 6.34 -3.71
N MET A 161 -2.41 7.63 -3.70
CA MET A 161 -1.45 8.74 -3.58
C MET A 161 -0.51 8.55 -2.38
N GLY A 162 -1.01 8.00 -1.26
CA GLY A 162 -0.18 7.66 -0.11
C GLY A 162 0.85 6.58 -0.41
N GLY A 163 0.51 5.62 -1.27
CA GLY A 163 1.44 4.59 -1.75
C GLY A 163 2.53 5.18 -2.66
N MET A 164 2.18 6.18 -3.48
CA MET A 164 3.17 6.94 -4.26
C MET A 164 4.10 7.74 -3.35
N GLN A 165 3.57 8.36 -2.29
CA GLN A 165 4.39 9.01 -1.27
C GLN A 165 5.31 8.02 -0.58
N ALA A 166 4.83 6.83 -0.20
CA ALA A 166 5.63 5.78 0.42
C ALA A 166 6.76 5.30 -0.51
N LEU A 167 6.47 5.14 -1.80
CA LEU A 167 7.48 4.80 -2.81
C LEU A 167 8.51 5.93 -3.00
N GLN A 168 8.04 7.18 -3.05
CA GLN A 168 8.92 8.36 -3.11
C GLN A 168 9.81 8.46 -1.86
N TRP A 169 9.29 8.13 -0.69
CA TRP A 169 10.06 8.12 0.57
C TRP A 169 11.28 7.20 0.50
N ILE A 170 11.10 5.96 0.05
CA ILE A 170 12.21 5.00 -0.05
C ILE A 170 13.14 5.29 -1.22
N PHE A 171 12.69 6.08 -2.19
CA PHE A 171 13.52 6.59 -3.28
C PHE A 171 14.39 7.77 -2.82
N ASP A 172 13.79 8.81 -2.19
CA ASP A 172 14.51 10.02 -1.76
C ASP A 172 15.39 9.80 -0.52
N TYR A 173 14.94 8.90 0.38
CA TYR A 173 15.61 8.59 1.65
C TYR A 173 15.79 7.08 1.81
N PRO A 174 16.68 6.46 1.01
CA PRO A 174 16.75 5.01 0.84
C PRO A 174 17.06 4.23 2.12
N ASP A 175 17.77 4.83 3.07
CA ASP A 175 18.19 4.23 4.37
C ASP A 175 17.37 4.73 5.57
N PHE A 176 16.40 5.64 5.36
CA PHE A 176 15.67 6.26 6.47
C PHE A 176 14.53 5.38 7.01
N SER A 177 13.97 4.48 6.20
CA SER A 177 12.91 3.56 6.60
C SER A 177 13.38 2.11 6.54
N LYS A 178 13.11 1.34 7.62
CA LYS A 178 13.42 -0.11 7.66
C LYS A 178 12.46 -0.90 6.76
N LYS A 179 11.19 -0.47 6.68
CA LYS A 179 10.13 -1.15 5.90
C LYS A 179 9.30 -0.14 5.11
N ALA A 180 8.69 -0.60 4.02
CA ALA A 180 7.69 0.16 3.27
C ALA A 180 6.50 -0.72 2.91
N ILE A 181 5.27 -0.18 3.03
CA ILE A 181 4.06 -0.83 2.52
C ILE A 181 3.42 0.10 1.50
N ILE A 182 3.39 -0.35 0.26
CA ILE A 182 2.85 0.36 -0.90
C ILE A 182 1.59 -0.37 -1.32
N ILE A 183 0.43 0.31 -1.26
CA ILE A 183 -0.87 -0.31 -1.44
C ILE A 183 -1.59 0.38 -2.60
N ALA A 184 -2.09 -0.41 -3.55
CA ALA A 184 -2.94 0.09 -4.64
C ALA A 184 -2.36 1.38 -5.27
N ALA A 185 -1.10 1.34 -5.73
CA ALA A 185 -0.36 2.49 -6.22
C ALA A 185 0.40 2.18 -7.52
N THR A 186 1.03 3.19 -8.07
CA THR A 186 1.86 3.07 -9.28
C THR A 186 3.16 3.85 -9.13
N ALA A 187 4.18 3.51 -9.91
CA ALA A 187 5.42 4.29 -10.00
C ALA A 187 5.36 5.42 -11.04
N GLN A 188 4.34 5.43 -11.88
CA GLN A 188 4.08 6.43 -12.92
C GLN A 188 2.60 6.42 -13.28
N HIS A 189 1.97 7.59 -13.37
CA HIS A 189 0.58 7.67 -13.80
C HIS A 189 0.38 7.15 -15.22
N SER A 190 -0.68 6.35 -15.41
CA SER A 190 -1.09 5.91 -16.74
C SER A 190 -1.76 7.04 -17.52
N VAL A 191 -1.72 6.94 -18.84
CA VAL A 191 -2.44 7.88 -19.74
C VAL A 191 -3.94 7.92 -19.40
N GLN A 192 -4.53 6.76 -19.04
CA GLN A 192 -5.94 6.68 -18.65
C GLN A 192 -6.22 7.46 -17.36
N THR A 193 -5.38 7.33 -16.36
CA THR A 193 -5.54 8.05 -15.08
C THR A 193 -5.39 9.55 -15.27
N ILE A 194 -4.40 9.99 -16.07
CA ILE A 194 -4.22 11.39 -16.46
C ILE A 194 -5.47 11.93 -17.17
N ALA A 195 -6.07 11.14 -18.08
CA ALA A 195 -7.29 11.54 -18.78
C ALA A 195 -8.49 11.74 -17.84
N PHE A 196 -8.67 10.85 -16.84
CA PHE A 196 -9.70 11.02 -15.81
C PHE A 196 -9.47 12.26 -14.95
N ASN A 197 -8.23 12.49 -14.52
CA ASN A 197 -7.88 13.69 -13.75
C ASN A 197 -8.13 14.96 -14.56
N GLU A 198 -7.75 14.99 -15.86
CA GLU A 198 -8.01 16.14 -16.73
C GLU A 198 -9.50 16.40 -16.91
N ALA A 199 -10.32 15.37 -17.11
CA ALA A 199 -11.77 15.53 -17.18
C ALA A 199 -12.34 16.13 -15.87
N GLY A 200 -11.85 15.66 -14.70
CA GLY A 200 -12.21 16.21 -13.41
C GLY A 200 -11.76 17.68 -13.23
N ARG A 201 -10.54 18.01 -13.65
CA ARG A 201 -10.08 19.42 -13.65
C ARG A 201 -10.91 20.32 -14.55
N ARG A 202 -11.27 19.80 -15.74
CA ARG A 202 -12.14 20.55 -16.69
C ARG A 202 -13.54 20.79 -16.12
N SER A 203 -14.11 19.86 -15.38
CA SER A 203 -15.40 20.11 -14.73
C SER A 203 -15.30 21.24 -13.71
N VAL A 204 -14.21 21.29 -12.93
CA VAL A 204 -13.96 22.37 -11.95
C VAL A 204 -13.73 23.71 -12.63
N THR A 205 -12.81 23.76 -13.61
CA THR A 205 -12.43 25.03 -14.26
C THR A 205 -13.49 25.55 -15.25
N GLY A 206 -14.40 24.69 -15.68
CA GLY A 206 -15.56 25.05 -16.51
C GLY A 206 -16.76 25.57 -15.71
N ASP A 207 -16.73 25.43 -14.38
CA ASP A 207 -17.78 25.96 -13.51
C ASP A 207 -17.64 27.49 -13.39
N PRO A 208 -18.71 28.30 -13.64
CA PRO A 208 -18.65 29.76 -13.54
C PRO A 208 -18.17 30.27 -12.18
N ASP A 209 -18.46 29.54 -11.12
CA ASP A 209 -18.11 29.94 -9.75
C ASP A 209 -16.62 29.67 -9.42
N TRP A 210 -15.85 29.06 -10.33
CA TRP A 210 -14.41 28.90 -10.16
C TRP A 210 -13.64 30.23 -10.24
N LYS A 211 -14.10 31.18 -11.06
CA LYS A 211 -13.57 32.56 -11.16
C LYS A 211 -12.04 32.58 -11.31
N GLU A 212 -11.49 31.74 -12.18
CA GLU A 212 -10.04 31.57 -12.38
C GLU A 212 -9.27 31.20 -11.09
N GLY A 213 -9.94 30.51 -10.16
CA GLY A 213 -9.41 30.10 -8.85
C GLY A 213 -9.47 31.18 -7.77
N ASN A 214 -10.16 32.30 -8.03
CA ASN A 214 -10.33 33.43 -7.11
C ASN A 214 -11.76 33.44 -6.54
N TYR A 215 -12.02 32.63 -5.54
CA TYR A 215 -13.29 32.54 -4.82
C TYR A 215 -13.06 32.56 -3.30
N ASP A 216 -14.05 33.02 -2.54
CA ASP A 216 -13.96 33.06 -1.08
C ASP A 216 -14.06 31.65 -0.45
N LYS A 217 -13.50 31.52 0.74
CA LYS A 217 -13.54 30.25 1.47
C LYS A 217 -15.01 29.85 1.76
N GLY A 218 -15.35 28.64 1.30
CA GLY A 218 -16.72 28.08 1.42
C GLY A 218 -17.63 28.41 0.25
N GLU A 219 -17.15 29.22 -0.69
CA GLU A 219 -17.72 29.45 -2.01
C GLU A 219 -16.92 28.68 -3.07
N GLY A 220 -17.17 28.89 -4.33
CA GLY A 220 -16.39 28.32 -5.41
C GLY A 220 -17.16 27.29 -6.23
N PRO A 221 -16.47 26.54 -7.10
CA PRO A 221 -17.07 25.73 -8.17
C PRO A 221 -17.67 24.43 -7.62
N GLY A 222 -18.75 24.55 -6.84
CA GLY A 222 -19.41 23.42 -6.17
C GLY A 222 -19.91 22.36 -7.14
N ASN A 223 -20.55 22.77 -8.24
CA ASN A 223 -21.05 21.85 -9.27
C ASN A 223 -19.91 21.12 -9.96
N GLY A 224 -18.88 21.85 -10.39
CA GLY A 224 -17.72 21.28 -11.06
C GLY A 224 -16.96 20.30 -10.17
N LEU A 225 -16.75 20.64 -8.89
CA LEU A 225 -16.08 19.79 -7.92
C LEU A 225 -16.92 18.55 -7.57
N SER A 226 -18.25 18.68 -7.52
CA SER A 226 -19.18 17.57 -7.35
C SER A 226 -19.06 16.58 -8.51
N VAL A 227 -19.08 17.05 -9.75
CA VAL A 227 -18.89 16.19 -10.95
C VAL A 227 -17.52 15.51 -10.95
N ALA A 228 -16.45 16.23 -10.61
CA ALA A 228 -15.13 15.63 -10.46
C ALA A 228 -15.12 14.49 -9.44
N ARG A 229 -15.85 14.65 -8.32
CA ARG A 229 -16.00 13.61 -7.30
C ARG A 229 -16.81 12.41 -7.79
N MET A 230 -17.89 12.65 -8.55
CA MET A 230 -18.68 11.56 -9.17
C MET A 230 -17.81 10.72 -10.10
N MET A 231 -17.01 11.33 -10.97
CA MET A 231 -16.07 10.63 -11.84
C MET A 231 -15.04 9.83 -11.05
N ALA A 232 -14.49 10.40 -9.98
CA ALA A 232 -13.56 9.70 -9.11
C ALA A 232 -14.21 8.45 -8.48
N HIS A 233 -15.47 8.54 -8.00
CA HIS A 233 -16.18 7.37 -7.45
C HIS A 233 -16.43 6.27 -8.49
N ILE A 234 -16.63 6.61 -9.76
CA ILE A 234 -16.72 5.62 -10.84
C ILE A 234 -15.38 4.89 -10.97
N THR A 235 -14.25 5.58 -10.87
CA THR A 235 -12.93 4.94 -10.97
C THR A 235 -12.52 4.17 -9.72
N TYR A 236 -13.09 4.47 -8.55
CA TYR A 236 -12.77 3.79 -7.28
C TYR A 236 -13.50 2.47 -7.09
N LEU A 237 -14.69 2.32 -7.68
CA LEU A 237 -15.48 1.09 -7.58
C LEU A 237 -15.22 0.20 -8.79
N SER A 238 -15.25 -1.10 -8.60
CA SER A 238 -15.25 -2.05 -9.71
C SER A 238 -16.66 -2.17 -10.32
N ASP A 239 -16.74 -2.70 -11.54
CA ASP A 239 -18.03 -3.03 -12.18
C ASP A 239 -18.84 -4.01 -11.31
N GLN A 240 -18.20 -5.07 -10.81
CA GLN A 240 -18.83 -6.04 -9.93
C GLN A 240 -19.32 -5.41 -8.61
N GLY A 241 -18.51 -4.56 -7.98
CA GLY A 241 -18.88 -3.86 -6.75
C GLY A 241 -20.03 -2.87 -6.97
N MET A 242 -20.09 -2.23 -8.14
CA MET A 242 -21.24 -1.39 -8.52
C MET A 242 -22.51 -2.22 -8.73
N GLU A 243 -22.43 -3.34 -9.45
CA GLU A 243 -23.59 -4.21 -9.68
C GLU A 243 -24.11 -4.83 -8.37
N GLU A 244 -23.22 -5.25 -7.46
CA GLU A 244 -23.63 -5.74 -6.14
C GLU A 244 -24.33 -4.66 -5.33
N LYS A 245 -23.79 -3.46 -5.32
CA LYS A 245 -24.30 -2.35 -4.50
C LYS A 245 -25.60 -1.74 -5.03
N PHE A 246 -25.80 -1.69 -6.34
CA PHE A 246 -26.91 -0.98 -6.99
C PHE A 246 -27.78 -1.85 -7.89
N GLY A 247 -27.35 -3.08 -8.23
CA GLY A 247 -28.02 -3.95 -9.18
C GLY A 247 -29.35 -4.51 -8.71
N GLY A 248 -29.50 -4.72 -7.37
CA GLY A 248 -30.73 -5.27 -6.77
C GLY A 248 -31.90 -4.30 -6.78
N GLU A 249 -31.65 -3.01 -6.54
CA GLU A 249 -32.64 -1.91 -6.54
C GLU A 249 -32.23 -0.85 -7.56
N LYS A 250 -32.18 -1.23 -8.83
CA LYS A 250 -31.76 -0.31 -9.90
C LYS A 250 -32.62 0.92 -9.97
N ARG A 251 -33.95 0.78 -9.84
CA ARG A 251 -34.91 1.87 -9.89
C ARG A 251 -35.42 2.22 -8.51
N LEU A 252 -35.52 3.51 -8.25
CA LEU A 252 -36.09 4.05 -7.03
C LEU A 252 -37.60 4.17 -7.18
N ASP A 253 -38.31 4.13 -6.04
CA ASP A 253 -39.75 4.31 -6.01
C ASP A 253 -40.19 5.67 -6.57
N THR A 254 -41.45 5.74 -7.05
CA THR A 254 -42.09 6.96 -7.55
C THR A 254 -42.13 8.02 -6.45
N GLY A 255 -41.47 9.18 -6.69
CA GLY A 255 -41.36 10.30 -5.74
C GLY A 255 -39.92 10.67 -5.38
N SER A 256 -38.93 9.92 -5.88
CA SER A 256 -37.53 10.33 -5.83
C SER A 256 -37.20 11.28 -6.97
N ASP A 257 -36.30 12.25 -6.73
CA ASP A 257 -35.73 13.11 -7.78
C ASP A 257 -34.82 12.35 -8.75
N PHE A 258 -34.45 11.11 -8.41
CA PHE A 258 -33.60 10.23 -9.20
C PHE A 258 -34.38 8.99 -9.66
N GLU A 259 -34.11 8.53 -10.88
CA GLU A 259 -34.67 7.29 -11.41
C GLU A 259 -33.89 6.06 -10.94
N PHE A 260 -32.55 6.17 -10.80
CA PHE A 260 -31.68 5.06 -10.47
C PHE A 260 -30.95 5.29 -9.13
N SER A 261 -30.75 4.22 -8.36
CA SER A 261 -30.07 4.26 -7.06
C SER A 261 -28.62 4.76 -7.17
N VAL A 262 -27.93 4.43 -8.25
CA VAL A 262 -26.55 4.90 -8.52
C VAL A 262 -26.48 6.43 -8.72
N GLN A 263 -27.51 7.05 -9.34
CA GLN A 263 -27.57 8.51 -9.49
C GLN A 263 -27.61 9.19 -8.13
N ARG A 264 -28.51 8.73 -7.24
CA ARG A 264 -28.59 9.24 -5.85
C ARG A 264 -27.29 9.06 -5.09
N TYR A 265 -26.61 7.94 -5.29
CA TYR A 265 -25.32 7.69 -4.66
C TYR A 265 -24.26 8.68 -5.12
N LEU A 266 -24.11 8.89 -6.42
CA LEU A 266 -23.12 9.80 -6.99
C LEU A 266 -23.37 11.24 -6.54
N ASP A 267 -24.63 11.69 -6.59
CA ASP A 267 -25.06 13.01 -6.11
C ASP A 267 -24.71 13.21 -4.64
N TYR A 268 -25.07 12.25 -3.77
CA TYR A 268 -24.70 12.28 -2.35
C TYR A 268 -23.18 12.37 -2.14
N GLN A 269 -22.37 11.66 -2.92
CA GLN A 269 -20.92 11.70 -2.79
C GLN A 269 -20.34 13.04 -3.25
N GLY A 270 -20.89 13.64 -4.29
CA GLY A 270 -20.57 14.99 -4.73
C GLY A 270 -20.88 16.02 -3.67
N ASP A 271 -22.11 16.05 -3.17
CA ASP A 271 -22.58 16.96 -2.13
C ASP A 271 -21.78 16.89 -0.82
N LYS A 272 -21.41 15.67 -0.44
CA LYS A 272 -20.56 15.47 0.74
C LYS A 272 -19.15 16.01 0.53
N PHE A 273 -18.64 15.91 -0.69
CA PHE A 273 -17.26 16.29 -1.01
C PHE A 273 -17.07 17.80 -1.02
N ILE A 274 -17.96 18.56 -1.63
CA ILE A 274 -17.89 20.02 -1.69
C ILE A 274 -17.91 20.70 -0.31
N LYS A 275 -18.45 20.02 0.72
CA LYS A 275 -18.49 20.52 2.10
C LYS A 275 -17.16 20.38 2.85
N ARG A 276 -16.22 19.57 2.32
CA ARG A 276 -14.99 19.23 3.02
C ARG A 276 -13.70 19.41 2.21
N PHE A 277 -13.83 19.65 0.92
CA PHE A 277 -12.65 19.72 0.03
C PHE A 277 -12.67 21.03 -0.77
N ASP A 278 -11.48 21.58 -0.97
CA ASP A 278 -11.28 22.81 -1.75
C ASP A 278 -10.96 22.47 -3.21
N ALA A 279 -11.57 23.20 -4.14
CA ALA A 279 -11.43 22.93 -5.57
C ALA A 279 -10.01 23.21 -6.11
N ASN A 280 -9.37 24.28 -5.69
CA ASN A 280 -8.00 24.58 -6.10
C ASN A 280 -7.02 23.55 -5.52
N SER A 281 -7.24 23.05 -4.30
CA SER A 281 -6.48 21.94 -3.73
C SER A 281 -6.66 20.67 -4.55
N TYR A 282 -7.87 20.37 -5.04
CA TYR A 282 -8.12 19.24 -5.93
C TYR A 282 -7.30 19.37 -7.25
N LEU A 283 -7.30 20.57 -7.85
CA LEU A 283 -6.52 20.85 -9.06
C LEU A 283 -5.03 20.59 -8.81
N LYS A 284 -4.44 21.21 -7.79
CA LYS A 284 -3.01 21.11 -7.47
C LYS A 284 -2.57 19.68 -7.13
N LEU A 285 -3.37 18.95 -6.37
CA LEU A 285 -3.05 17.57 -5.98
C LEU A 285 -3.16 16.60 -7.18
N THR A 286 -4.18 16.74 -8.03
CA THR A 286 -4.31 15.90 -9.23
C THR A 286 -3.21 16.20 -10.27
N GLU A 287 -2.76 17.45 -10.38
CA GLU A 287 -1.60 17.80 -11.20
C GLU A 287 -0.30 17.21 -10.65
N ALA A 288 -0.11 17.20 -9.31
CA ALA A 288 1.04 16.58 -8.68
C ALA A 288 1.08 15.05 -8.92
N LEU A 289 -0.09 14.40 -8.91
CA LEU A 289 -0.24 12.99 -9.25
C LEU A 289 0.13 12.71 -10.72
N ASP A 290 -0.38 13.52 -11.65
CA ASP A 290 -0.12 13.33 -13.09
C ASP A 290 1.37 13.47 -13.43
N ARG A 291 2.09 14.31 -12.69
CA ARG A 291 3.54 14.51 -12.85
C ARG A 291 4.39 13.46 -12.12
N PHE A 292 3.77 12.56 -11.34
CA PHE A 292 4.50 11.54 -10.62
C PHE A 292 5.08 10.50 -11.57
N ASP A 293 6.41 10.46 -11.66
CA ASP A 293 7.16 9.56 -12.52
C ASP A 293 8.51 9.17 -11.88
N LEU A 294 8.56 7.98 -11.32
CA LEU A 294 9.81 7.36 -10.86
C LEU A 294 10.41 6.39 -11.89
N VAL A 295 9.77 6.22 -13.04
CA VAL A 295 10.33 5.45 -14.16
C VAL A 295 11.41 6.28 -14.86
N GLY A 296 11.09 7.54 -15.22
CA GLY A 296 12.00 8.46 -15.86
C GLY A 296 12.75 7.86 -17.06
N GLU A 297 13.85 8.47 -17.46
CA GLU A 297 14.67 8.01 -18.60
C GLU A 297 15.49 6.75 -18.27
N LYS A 298 15.89 6.55 -17.02
CA LYS A 298 16.75 5.43 -16.59
C LYS A 298 16.01 4.13 -16.36
N GLY A 299 14.69 4.20 -16.26
CA GLY A 299 13.84 3.07 -15.88
C GLY A 299 13.72 2.86 -14.37
N LEU A 300 12.60 2.26 -13.96
CA LEU A 300 12.24 2.10 -12.55
C LEU A 300 13.27 1.29 -11.75
N SER A 301 13.78 0.20 -12.32
CA SER A 301 14.79 -0.66 -11.70
C SER A 301 16.04 0.12 -11.30
N GLU A 302 16.60 0.88 -12.24
CA GLU A 302 17.83 1.66 -11.98
C GLU A 302 17.58 2.75 -10.93
N ASN A 303 16.40 3.38 -10.96
CA ASN A 303 16.03 4.40 -9.99
C ASN A 303 15.86 3.82 -8.57
N LEU A 304 15.40 2.58 -8.42
CA LEU A 304 15.22 1.95 -7.12
C LEU A 304 16.44 1.17 -6.60
N LYS A 305 17.57 1.20 -7.29
CA LYS A 305 18.78 0.42 -6.93
C LYS A 305 19.35 0.71 -5.54
N ASN A 306 19.14 1.91 -5.01
CA ASN A 306 19.65 2.32 -3.70
C ASN A 306 18.67 2.03 -2.55
N VAL A 307 17.44 1.60 -2.82
CA VAL A 307 16.44 1.31 -1.79
C VAL A 307 16.96 0.23 -0.84
N GLU A 308 16.90 0.49 0.47
CA GLU A 308 17.29 -0.45 1.53
C GLU A 308 16.10 -1.02 2.29
N ALA A 309 14.95 -0.33 2.20
CA ALA A 309 13.74 -0.75 2.89
C ALA A 309 13.23 -2.12 2.39
N ASN A 310 12.94 -3.04 3.33
CA ASN A 310 12.13 -4.21 3.01
C ASN A 310 10.73 -3.74 2.60
N THR A 311 10.26 -4.11 1.42
CA THR A 311 9.06 -3.53 0.82
C THR A 311 7.96 -4.58 0.64
N LEU A 312 6.73 -4.24 1.05
CA LEU A 312 5.52 -5.01 0.72
C LEU A 312 4.67 -4.19 -0.24
N VAL A 313 4.36 -4.77 -1.40
CA VAL A 313 3.45 -4.19 -2.38
C VAL A 313 2.16 -5.00 -2.38
N ILE A 314 1.03 -4.32 -2.17
CA ILE A 314 -0.30 -4.93 -2.12
C ILE A 314 -1.16 -4.35 -3.25
N SER A 315 -1.77 -5.21 -4.04
CA SER A 315 -2.78 -4.85 -5.04
C SER A 315 -4.11 -5.56 -4.77
N PHE A 316 -5.17 -5.11 -5.42
CA PHE A 316 -6.49 -5.73 -5.36
C PHE A 316 -6.92 -6.15 -6.77
N SER A 317 -7.51 -7.34 -6.90
CA SER A 317 -7.80 -7.94 -8.21
C SER A 317 -8.75 -7.10 -9.07
N SER A 318 -9.66 -6.38 -8.45
CA SER A 318 -10.67 -5.55 -9.12
C SER A 318 -10.29 -4.06 -9.25
N ASP A 319 -9.10 -3.65 -8.78
CA ASP A 319 -8.62 -2.27 -8.94
C ASP A 319 -8.21 -2.03 -10.39
N TRP A 320 -8.99 -1.22 -11.09
CA TRP A 320 -8.74 -0.85 -12.46
C TRP A 320 -8.18 0.57 -12.62
N LEU A 321 -8.07 1.32 -11.50
CA LEU A 321 -7.42 2.63 -11.46
C LEU A 321 -5.89 2.48 -11.35
N TYR A 322 -5.42 1.67 -10.37
CA TYR A 322 -4.03 1.25 -10.21
C TYR A 322 -3.95 -0.27 -10.23
N THR A 323 -3.88 -0.81 -11.43
CA THR A 323 -4.02 -2.24 -11.69
C THR A 323 -2.98 -3.11 -10.98
N PRO A 324 -3.26 -4.41 -10.77
CA PRO A 324 -2.28 -5.35 -10.25
C PRO A 324 -0.95 -5.31 -10.98
N GLU A 325 -0.95 -5.16 -12.31
CA GLU A 325 0.27 -5.07 -13.12
C GLU A 325 1.11 -3.85 -12.79
N GLN A 326 0.50 -2.69 -12.54
CA GLN A 326 1.22 -1.49 -12.15
C GLN A 326 1.90 -1.65 -10.78
N ASN A 327 1.18 -2.23 -9.82
CA ASN A 327 1.72 -2.53 -8.50
C ASN A 327 2.85 -3.56 -8.56
N LYS A 328 2.65 -4.65 -9.29
CA LYS A 328 3.64 -5.70 -9.48
C LYS A 328 4.92 -5.17 -10.12
N ARG A 329 4.83 -4.23 -11.05
CA ARG A 329 5.99 -3.58 -11.68
C ARG A 329 6.93 -2.96 -10.64
N ILE A 330 6.42 -2.43 -9.52
CA ILE A 330 7.24 -1.88 -8.42
C ILE A 330 8.05 -3.00 -7.76
N ALA A 331 7.40 -4.10 -7.37
CA ALA A 331 8.09 -5.23 -6.75
C ALA A 331 9.12 -5.87 -7.69
N THR A 332 8.77 -6.05 -8.96
CA THR A 332 9.67 -6.56 -10.00
C THR A 332 10.91 -5.69 -10.16
N ALA A 333 10.76 -4.37 -10.17
CA ALA A 333 11.88 -3.44 -10.27
C ALA A 333 12.82 -3.53 -9.05
N LEU A 334 12.28 -3.73 -7.86
CA LEU A 334 13.07 -3.97 -6.65
C LEU A 334 13.79 -5.32 -6.71
N HIS A 335 13.11 -6.39 -7.13
CA HIS A 335 13.69 -7.72 -7.26
C HIS A 335 14.86 -7.76 -8.25
N SER A 336 14.75 -7.08 -9.41
CA SER A 336 15.82 -7.04 -10.41
C SER A 336 17.10 -6.39 -9.88
N GLN A 337 16.98 -5.52 -8.87
CA GLN A 337 18.11 -4.91 -8.15
C GLN A 337 18.54 -5.71 -6.90
N GLY A 338 18.02 -6.92 -6.72
CA GLY A 338 18.34 -7.76 -5.56
C GLY A 338 17.81 -7.23 -4.24
N LYS A 339 16.79 -6.37 -4.28
CA LYS A 339 16.19 -5.80 -3.07
C LYS A 339 15.13 -6.72 -2.48
N SER A 340 14.97 -6.67 -1.16
CA SER A 340 13.94 -7.44 -0.46
C SER A 340 12.58 -6.78 -0.69
N ALA A 341 11.74 -7.45 -1.48
CA ALA A 341 10.38 -7.02 -1.74
C ALA A 341 9.44 -8.22 -1.75
N SER A 342 8.19 -8.01 -1.35
CA SER A 342 7.10 -8.97 -1.49
C SER A 342 5.98 -8.33 -2.29
N TYR A 343 5.32 -9.12 -3.12
CA TYR A 343 4.11 -8.71 -3.83
C TYR A 343 2.99 -9.70 -3.55
N ILE A 344 1.83 -9.16 -3.19
CA ILE A 344 0.59 -9.93 -3.07
C ILE A 344 -0.57 -9.21 -3.76
N GLN A 345 -1.45 -10.02 -4.33
CA GLN A 345 -2.73 -9.58 -4.87
C GLN A 345 -3.86 -10.17 -4.02
N ILE A 346 -4.70 -9.30 -3.48
CA ILE A 346 -5.86 -9.70 -2.70
C ILE A 346 -7.08 -9.72 -3.61
N GLU A 347 -7.77 -10.86 -3.63
CA GLU A 347 -9.05 -10.97 -4.32
C GLU A 347 -10.10 -10.15 -3.56
N ASP A 348 -10.60 -9.11 -4.18
CA ASP A 348 -11.60 -8.21 -3.62
C ASP A 348 -12.42 -7.56 -4.75
N MET A 349 -13.69 -7.28 -4.52
CA MET A 349 -14.60 -6.72 -5.52
C MET A 349 -14.82 -5.21 -5.40
N HIS A 350 -14.29 -4.58 -4.35
CA HIS A 350 -14.58 -3.16 -4.08
C HIS A 350 -13.73 -2.17 -4.89
N GLY A 351 -12.89 -2.68 -5.80
CA GLY A 351 -12.05 -1.86 -6.66
C GLY A 351 -10.91 -1.19 -5.91
N HIS A 352 -10.64 0.06 -6.25
CA HIS A 352 -9.55 0.84 -5.65
C HIS A 352 -9.76 1.11 -4.15
N ASP A 353 -11.01 1.26 -3.69
CA ASP A 353 -11.31 1.54 -2.28
C ASP A 353 -11.11 0.32 -1.35
N SER A 354 -10.73 -0.87 -1.86
CA SER A 354 -10.54 -2.10 -1.10
C SER A 354 -9.60 -1.94 0.10
N PHE A 355 -8.56 -1.09 0.01
CA PHE A 355 -7.64 -0.86 1.12
C PHE A 355 -8.24 -0.04 2.28
N LEU A 356 -9.40 0.58 2.06
CA LEU A 356 -10.15 1.32 3.09
C LEU A 356 -11.17 0.44 3.81
N ILE A 357 -11.34 -0.80 3.37
CA ILE A 357 -12.35 -1.74 3.87
C ILE A 357 -11.68 -2.76 4.79
N ASP A 358 -12.40 -3.20 5.81
CA ASP A 358 -11.97 -4.25 6.72
C ASP A 358 -11.94 -5.60 5.99
N SER A 359 -10.75 -6.04 5.62
CA SER A 359 -10.49 -7.29 4.90
C SER A 359 -9.46 -8.12 5.65
N VAL A 360 -9.84 -9.34 6.04
CA VAL A 360 -8.97 -10.23 6.84
C VAL A 360 -7.62 -10.50 6.18
N PRO A 361 -7.51 -10.82 4.88
CA PRO A 361 -6.22 -11.02 4.22
C PRO A 361 -5.35 -9.76 4.24
N PHE A 362 -5.96 -8.59 4.02
CA PHE A 362 -5.26 -7.31 4.06
C PHE A 362 -4.69 -7.02 5.45
N LEU A 363 -5.52 -7.12 6.49
CA LEU A 363 -5.09 -6.89 7.87
C LEU A 363 -3.98 -7.84 8.31
N LYS A 364 -4.09 -9.15 7.96
CA LYS A 364 -3.03 -10.14 8.21
C LYS A 364 -1.72 -9.78 7.51
N ALA A 365 -1.76 -9.43 6.24
CA ALA A 365 -0.57 -9.08 5.46
C ALA A 365 0.16 -7.89 6.07
N VAL A 366 -0.56 -6.81 6.39
CA VAL A 366 0.00 -5.60 7.04
C VAL A 366 0.61 -5.95 8.40
N ARG A 367 -0.15 -6.67 9.26
CA ARG A 367 0.30 -7.06 10.59
C ARG A 367 1.55 -7.91 10.54
N PHE A 368 1.53 -8.98 9.75
CA PHE A 368 2.64 -9.93 9.68
C PHE A 368 3.89 -9.30 9.06
N PHE A 369 3.72 -8.43 8.08
CA PHE A 369 4.85 -7.71 7.51
C PHE A 369 5.51 -6.79 8.54
N LEU A 370 4.73 -6.05 9.32
CA LEU A 370 5.26 -5.13 10.33
C LEU A 370 5.83 -5.86 11.54
N GLN A 371 5.12 -6.85 12.07
CA GLN A 371 5.38 -7.43 13.38
C GLN A 371 5.93 -8.88 13.35
N GLY A 372 5.83 -9.57 12.20
CA GLY A 372 6.02 -11.01 12.14
C GLY A 372 4.83 -11.76 12.76
N ALA A 373 4.84 -13.09 12.72
CA ALA A 373 3.90 -13.93 13.48
C ALA A 373 4.36 -14.03 14.93
N ASN A 374 3.43 -13.89 15.89
CA ASN A 374 3.73 -14.31 17.25
C ASN A 374 3.66 -15.85 17.34
N ALA A 375 4.26 -16.44 18.41
CA ALA A 375 4.37 -17.90 18.55
C ALA A 375 3.00 -18.61 18.50
N GLU A 376 1.94 -18.02 19.07
CA GLU A 376 0.59 -18.59 19.06
C GLU A 376 -0.08 -18.50 17.68
N GLU A 377 0.18 -17.42 16.92
CA GLU A 377 -0.34 -17.25 15.55
C GLU A 377 0.41 -18.12 14.56
N ALA A 378 1.70 -18.30 14.74
CA ALA A 378 2.50 -19.27 13.98
C ALA A 378 1.98 -20.70 14.24
N GLU A 379 1.68 -21.06 15.49
CA GLU A 379 1.06 -22.35 15.82
C GLU A 379 -0.35 -22.48 15.26
N ARG A 380 -1.20 -21.45 15.30
CA ARG A 380 -2.58 -21.53 14.77
C ARG A 380 -2.62 -21.57 13.24
N SER A 381 -1.80 -20.80 12.56
CA SER A 381 -1.68 -20.89 11.10
C SER A 381 -1.14 -22.25 10.63
N ASP A 382 -0.36 -22.91 11.48
CA ASP A 382 0.09 -24.29 11.30
C ASP A 382 -0.95 -25.33 11.77
N LEU A 383 -1.83 -25.01 12.74
CA LEU A 383 -2.73 -25.97 13.38
C LEU A 383 -3.96 -26.35 12.55
N ASP A 384 -4.54 -25.47 11.76
CA ASP A 384 -5.73 -25.80 10.95
C ASP A 384 -5.43 -26.66 9.71
N GLY A 385 -4.18 -26.65 9.22
CA GLY A 385 -3.73 -27.53 8.13
C GLY A 385 -2.81 -28.70 8.56
N PHE A 386 -2.12 -28.58 9.69
CA PHE A 386 -0.95 -29.41 10.03
C PHE A 386 -1.20 -30.52 11.06
N ARG A 387 -2.16 -30.41 11.99
CA ARG A 387 -2.39 -31.50 12.96
C ARG A 387 -2.73 -32.85 12.34
N LYS A 388 -3.28 -32.87 11.11
CA LYS A 388 -3.51 -34.11 10.36
C LYS A 388 -2.32 -34.57 9.51
N LEU A 389 -1.30 -33.74 9.27
CA LEU A 389 -0.18 -34.01 8.36
C LEU A 389 1.19 -34.09 9.07
N LYS A 390 1.27 -33.70 10.36
CA LYS A 390 2.53 -33.54 11.12
C LYS A 390 3.44 -34.76 11.08
N ASN A 391 2.92 -35.96 11.05
CA ASN A 391 3.72 -37.19 11.14
C ASN A 391 4.22 -37.79 9.80
N ARG A 392 3.76 -37.33 8.64
CA ARG A 392 4.15 -37.92 7.35
C ARG A 392 4.93 -37.00 6.41
N TYR A 393 4.72 -35.69 6.49
CA TYR A 393 5.32 -34.71 5.57
C TYR A 393 6.57 -34.02 6.14
N GLU A 394 6.67 -33.81 7.45
CA GLU A 394 7.83 -33.17 8.08
C GLU A 394 9.10 -34.02 7.90
N VAL A 395 9.02 -35.32 8.14
CA VAL A 395 10.18 -36.22 7.95
C VAL A 395 10.68 -36.28 6.51
N LYS A 396 9.79 -36.10 5.52
CA LYS A 396 10.17 -36.05 4.08
C LYS A 396 10.74 -34.71 3.64
N LYS A 397 10.23 -33.59 4.20
CA LYS A 397 10.77 -32.25 3.91
C LYS A 397 12.16 -32.03 4.51
N GLU A 398 12.42 -32.53 5.71
CA GLU A 398 13.74 -32.44 6.32
C GLU A 398 14.85 -33.11 5.48
N ALA A 399 14.55 -34.20 4.79
CA ALA A 399 15.53 -34.87 3.94
C ALA A 399 15.92 -34.04 2.70
N ASP A 400 14.91 -33.44 2.04
CA ASP A 400 15.15 -32.57 0.86
C ASP A 400 15.88 -31.28 1.30
N PHE A 401 15.49 -30.68 2.43
CA PHE A 401 16.12 -29.47 2.95
C PHE A 401 17.59 -29.69 3.29
N LYS A 402 17.94 -30.81 3.91
CA LYS A 402 19.34 -31.17 4.19
C LYS A 402 20.19 -31.34 2.93
N VAL A 403 19.63 -31.89 1.88
CA VAL A 403 20.34 -32.03 0.59
C VAL A 403 20.56 -30.66 -0.05
N ILE A 404 19.51 -29.82 -0.11
CA ILE A 404 19.58 -28.49 -0.69
C ILE A 404 20.52 -27.59 0.16
N ASP A 405 20.43 -27.67 1.47
CA ASP A 405 21.32 -26.96 2.39
C ASP A 405 22.80 -27.27 2.14
N ASN A 406 23.15 -28.52 1.86
CA ASN A 406 24.52 -28.88 1.52
C ASN A 406 25.02 -28.33 0.17
N TRP A 407 24.11 -27.99 -0.74
CA TRP A 407 24.48 -27.49 -2.08
C TRP A 407 24.58 -25.98 -2.12
N VAL A 408 23.70 -25.28 -1.38
CA VAL A 408 23.61 -23.82 -1.40
C VAL A 408 24.76 -23.25 -0.57
N GLU A 409 25.54 -22.35 -1.16
CA GLU A 409 26.63 -21.63 -0.51
C GLU A 409 26.12 -20.48 0.36
N ASP A 410 26.89 -20.09 1.36
CA ASP A 410 26.58 -18.95 2.25
C ASP A 410 26.45 -17.66 1.43
N GLY A 411 25.44 -16.85 1.76
CA GLY A 411 25.17 -15.56 1.12
C GLY A 411 24.62 -15.65 -0.31
N SER A 412 24.30 -16.85 -0.82
CA SER A 412 23.73 -17.03 -2.17
C SER A 412 22.43 -16.29 -2.36
N ARG A 413 22.14 -15.91 -3.61
CA ARG A 413 20.79 -15.49 -4.04
C ARG A 413 20.00 -16.71 -4.52
N VAL A 414 18.88 -16.99 -3.85
CA VAL A 414 18.07 -18.20 -4.10
C VAL A 414 16.66 -17.83 -4.54
N LEU A 415 16.21 -18.42 -5.63
CA LEU A 415 14.81 -18.38 -6.08
C LEU A 415 14.17 -19.74 -5.81
N ASP A 416 13.10 -19.77 -5.01
CA ASP A 416 12.33 -20.99 -4.72
C ASP A 416 10.97 -20.94 -5.41
N LEU A 417 10.80 -21.77 -6.42
CA LEU A 417 9.60 -21.85 -7.25
C LEU A 417 8.62 -22.87 -6.65
N GLY A 418 7.44 -22.39 -6.27
CA GLY A 418 6.50 -23.14 -5.46
C GLY A 418 6.96 -23.23 -4.01
N CYS A 419 7.41 -22.09 -3.46
CA CYS A 419 8.02 -22.00 -2.13
C CYS A 419 7.09 -22.42 -0.98
N GLY A 420 5.79 -22.55 -1.25
CA GLY A 420 4.81 -22.87 -0.23
C GLY A 420 4.78 -21.80 0.88
N ARG A 421 4.97 -22.21 2.11
CA ARG A 421 4.98 -21.33 3.28
C ARG A 421 6.36 -20.72 3.60
N GLY A 422 7.34 -20.87 2.71
CA GLY A 422 8.66 -20.25 2.80
C GLY A 422 9.64 -20.93 3.77
N LEU A 423 9.35 -22.15 4.23
CA LEU A 423 10.17 -22.84 5.24
C LEU A 423 11.61 -23.12 4.78
N LEU A 424 11.81 -23.46 3.50
CA LEU A 424 13.15 -23.67 2.96
C LEU A 424 13.96 -22.37 2.94
N LEU A 425 13.36 -21.30 2.43
CA LEU A 425 14.02 -19.98 2.36
C LEU A 425 14.29 -19.40 3.75
N GLU A 426 13.37 -19.58 4.71
CA GLU A 426 13.58 -19.20 6.11
C GLU A 426 14.80 -19.94 6.68
N HIS A 427 14.87 -21.26 6.53
CA HIS A 427 16.00 -22.09 6.97
C HIS A 427 17.32 -21.63 6.35
N LEU A 428 17.37 -21.47 5.03
CA LEU A 428 18.59 -21.04 4.32
C LEU A 428 19.03 -19.62 4.73
N ARG A 429 18.09 -18.70 4.96
CA ARG A 429 18.40 -17.37 5.48
C ARG A 429 19.04 -17.43 6.87
N GLU A 430 18.47 -18.23 7.78
CA GLU A 430 18.94 -18.34 9.17
C GLU A 430 20.27 -19.06 9.29
N THR A 431 20.49 -20.08 8.48
CA THR A 431 21.71 -20.93 8.57
C THR A 431 22.86 -20.41 7.72
N LYS A 432 22.57 -19.77 6.60
CA LYS A 432 23.56 -19.39 5.57
C LYS A 432 23.52 -17.94 5.10
N GLY A 433 22.64 -17.12 5.67
CA GLY A 433 22.50 -15.71 5.26
C GLY A 433 22.04 -15.54 3.80
N VAL A 434 21.30 -16.49 3.27
CA VAL A 434 20.79 -16.47 1.88
C VAL A 434 19.83 -15.31 1.68
N SER A 435 19.95 -14.61 0.54
CA SER A 435 18.93 -13.70 0.04
C SER A 435 17.93 -14.50 -0.82
N GLY A 436 16.78 -14.83 -0.24
CA GLY A 436 15.77 -15.68 -0.86
C GLY A 436 14.56 -14.92 -1.40
N LEU A 437 14.06 -15.33 -2.57
CA LEU A 437 12.78 -14.93 -3.13
C LEU A 437 11.94 -16.16 -3.40
N GLY A 438 10.73 -16.22 -2.86
CA GLY A 438 9.78 -17.30 -3.13
C GLY A 438 8.75 -16.91 -4.18
N PHE A 439 8.26 -17.89 -4.93
CA PHE A 439 7.10 -17.77 -5.81
C PHE A 439 6.05 -18.78 -5.39
N ASP A 440 4.81 -18.35 -5.17
CA ASP A 440 3.64 -19.20 -4.98
C ASP A 440 2.38 -18.45 -5.43
N LEU A 441 1.38 -19.18 -5.95
CA LEU A 441 0.09 -18.58 -6.37
C LEU A 441 -0.87 -18.36 -5.20
N ASP A 442 -0.72 -19.12 -4.13
CA ASP A 442 -1.64 -19.15 -3.01
C ASP A 442 -1.35 -17.96 -2.06
N LEU A 443 -2.37 -17.10 -1.88
CA LEU A 443 -2.26 -15.91 -1.03
C LEU A 443 -1.94 -16.25 0.43
N GLU A 444 -2.56 -17.29 1.02
CA GLU A 444 -2.33 -17.66 2.42
C GLU A 444 -0.89 -18.18 2.63
N LYS A 445 -0.32 -18.87 1.63
CA LYS A 445 1.08 -19.27 1.65
C LYS A 445 2.01 -18.05 1.50
N ALA A 446 1.68 -17.12 0.61
CA ALA A 446 2.44 -15.88 0.46
C ALA A 446 2.42 -15.05 1.76
N ILE A 447 1.27 -14.91 2.42
CA ILE A 447 1.15 -14.26 3.73
C ILE A 447 1.97 -15.00 4.80
N SER A 448 2.02 -16.33 4.74
CA SER A 448 2.88 -17.12 5.63
C SER A 448 4.39 -16.85 5.39
N CYS A 449 4.83 -16.70 4.13
CA CYS A 449 6.19 -16.27 3.82
C CYS A 449 6.50 -14.88 4.43
N ILE A 450 5.58 -13.93 4.24
CA ILE A 450 5.70 -12.57 4.80
C ILE A 450 5.85 -12.63 6.33
N SER A 451 5.05 -13.45 7.01
CA SER A 451 5.09 -13.59 8.48
C SER A 451 6.43 -14.13 9.00
N ARG A 452 7.14 -14.88 8.17
CA ARG A 452 8.49 -15.42 8.43
C ARG A 452 9.61 -14.47 8.00
N GLY A 453 9.27 -13.31 7.42
CA GLY A 453 10.23 -12.37 6.85
C GLY A 453 10.93 -12.89 5.58
N VAL A 454 10.28 -13.80 4.86
CA VAL A 454 10.73 -14.31 3.56
C VAL A 454 10.07 -13.47 2.47
N ALA A 455 10.88 -12.92 1.56
CA ALA A 455 10.38 -12.22 0.39
C ALA A 455 9.63 -13.20 -0.53
N VAL A 456 8.44 -12.79 -1.01
CA VAL A 456 7.60 -13.64 -1.84
C VAL A 456 6.91 -12.83 -2.94
N ASN A 457 6.81 -13.42 -4.12
CA ASN A 457 6.00 -12.90 -5.21
C ASN A 457 4.82 -13.85 -5.47
N GLN A 458 3.60 -13.38 -5.18
CA GLN A 458 2.38 -14.15 -5.48
C GLN A 458 2.12 -14.07 -6.98
N GLU A 459 2.66 -15.01 -7.72
CA GLU A 459 2.63 -15.01 -9.17
C GLU A 459 2.73 -16.41 -9.78
N ASP A 460 2.17 -16.53 -10.99
CA ASP A 460 2.38 -17.69 -11.84
C ASP A 460 3.85 -17.73 -12.33
N ILE A 461 4.57 -18.74 -11.92
CA ILE A 461 5.98 -18.94 -12.28
C ILE A 461 6.23 -18.96 -13.79
N ARG A 462 5.22 -19.34 -14.60
CA ARG A 462 5.34 -19.35 -16.07
C ARG A 462 5.52 -17.95 -16.66
N ARG A 463 5.09 -16.92 -15.94
CA ARG A 463 5.17 -15.50 -16.35
C ARG A 463 6.21 -14.71 -15.57
N GLY A 464 6.42 -15.05 -14.30
CA GLY A 464 7.25 -14.28 -13.39
C GLY A 464 8.74 -14.31 -13.73
N LEU A 465 9.25 -15.42 -14.26
CA LEU A 465 10.67 -15.59 -14.58
C LEU A 465 11.17 -14.65 -15.70
N GLN A 466 10.30 -14.26 -16.62
CA GLN A 466 10.65 -13.36 -17.74
C GLN A 466 11.12 -11.98 -17.28
N ASN A 467 10.83 -11.61 -16.04
CA ASN A 467 11.16 -10.30 -15.47
C ASN A 467 12.60 -10.24 -14.91
N PHE A 468 13.35 -11.33 -14.94
CA PHE A 468 14.71 -11.39 -14.44
C PHE A 468 15.71 -11.55 -15.57
N ASP A 469 16.87 -10.91 -15.41
CA ASP A 469 18.00 -11.08 -16.32
C ASP A 469 18.63 -12.49 -16.19
N ASP A 470 19.44 -12.86 -17.17
CA ASP A 470 20.22 -14.10 -17.12
C ASP A 470 21.11 -14.11 -15.88
N ASP A 471 21.29 -15.28 -15.28
CA ASP A 471 22.14 -15.50 -14.10
C ASP A 471 21.82 -14.62 -12.87
N SER A 472 20.57 -14.13 -12.76
CA SER A 472 20.09 -13.28 -11.64
C SER A 472 20.17 -13.98 -10.28
N PHE A 473 20.16 -15.32 -10.25
CA PHE A 473 20.20 -16.13 -9.03
C PHE A 473 21.36 -17.14 -9.06
N ASP A 474 21.96 -17.39 -7.91
CA ASP A 474 22.96 -18.45 -7.78
C ASP A 474 22.31 -19.83 -7.84
N TRP A 475 21.10 -19.93 -7.28
CA TRP A 475 20.28 -21.14 -7.29
C TRP A 475 18.82 -20.86 -7.61
N VAL A 476 18.23 -21.69 -8.48
CA VAL A 476 16.78 -21.79 -8.66
C VAL A 476 16.35 -23.18 -8.20
N ILE A 477 15.37 -23.22 -7.29
CA ILE A 477 14.94 -24.46 -6.64
C ILE A 477 13.48 -24.74 -7.01
N PHE A 478 13.22 -25.99 -7.40
CA PHE A 478 11.88 -26.54 -7.56
C PHE A 478 11.64 -27.59 -6.50
N SER A 479 10.93 -27.22 -5.42
CA SER A 479 10.66 -28.15 -4.34
C SER A 479 9.33 -28.86 -4.54
N ARG A 480 9.33 -30.01 -5.24
CA ARG A 480 8.19 -30.91 -5.49
C ARG A 480 7.02 -30.27 -6.23
N MET A 481 7.31 -29.40 -7.18
CA MET A 481 6.24 -28.73 -7.92
C MET A 481 6.33 -28.94 -9.44
N VAL A 482 7.44 -29.46 -9.96
CA VAL A 482 7.61 -29.67 -11.42
C VAL A 482 6.53 -30.60 -11.98
N GLU A 483 6.06 -31.55 -11.19
CA GLU A 483 5.00 -32.51 -11.56
C GLU A 483 3.62 -31.85 -11.71
N GLU A 484 3.40 -30.69 -11.10
CA GLU A 484 2.15 -29.94 -11.13
C GLU A 484 2.10 -28.94 -12.30
N LEU A 485 3.23 -28.76 -13.02
CA LEU A 485 3.33 -27.80 -14.11
C LEU A 485 2.75 -28.38 -15.41
N PRO A 486 1.86 -27.66 -16.12
CA PRO A 486 1.33 -28.09 -17.41
C PRO A 486 2.43 -28.24 -18.49
N GLU A 487 3.42 -27.35 -18.47
CA GLU A 487 4.52 -27.28 -19.43
C GLU A 487 5.88 -27.13 -18.73
N PRO A 488 6.35 -28.18 -18.01
CA PRO A 488 7.55 -28.07 -17.18
C PRO A 488 8.80 -27.71 -17.97
N GLY A 489 8.89 -28.10 -19.25
CA GLY A 489 10.04 -27.83 -20.09
C GLY A 489 10.29 -26.34 -20.34
N LEU A 490 9.25 -25.53 -20.49
CA LEU A 490 9.38 -24.08 -20.69
C LEU A 490 9.86 -23.40 -19.41
N VAL A 491 9.29 -23.78 -18.27
CA VAL A 491 9.67 -23.21 -16.97
C VAL A 491 11.09 -23.60 -16.58
N LEU A 492 11.49 -24.85 -16.83
CA LEU A 492 12.87 -25.31 -16.60
C LEU A 492 13.89 -24.57 -17.48
N LYS A 493 13.51 -24.26 -18.73
CA LYS A 493 14.38 -23.47 -19.63
C LYS A 493 14.59 -22.05 -19.08
N GLU A 494 13.54 -21.40 -18.63
CA GLU A 494 13.64 -20.07 -18.01
C GLU A 494 14.41 -20.14 -16.67
N ALA A 495 14.19 -21.17 -15.86
CA ALA A 495 14.95 -21.37 -14.64
C ALA A 495 16.46 -21.53 -14.90
N LEU A 496 16.84 -22.23 -15.97
CA LEU A 496 18.24 -22.36 -16.42
C LEU A 496 18.80 -21.06 -17.00
N ARG A 497 17.96 -20.15 -17.46
CA ARG A 497 18.37 -18.83 -17.91
C ARG A 497 18.63 -17.89 -16.73
N VAL A 498 17.71 -17.85 -15.77
CA VAL A 498 17.80 -16.89 -14.64
C VAL A 498 18.69 -17.39 -13.51
N GLY A 499 18.97 -18.67 -13.43
CA GLY A 499 19.78 -19.29 -12.39
C GLY A 499 21.08 -19.90 -12.90
N LYS A 500 22.18 -19.62 -12.21
CA LYS A 500 23.47 -20.26 -12.48
C LYS A 500 23.42 -21.77 -12.25
N ARG A 501 22.56 -22.22 -11.33
CA ARG A 501 22.33 -23.61 -10.97
C ARG A 501 20.84 -23.83 -10.71
N VAL A 502 20.35 -25.01 -11.08
CA VAL A 502 18.96 -25.42 -10.88
C VAL A 502 18.90 -26.72 -10.09
N ALA A 503 18.15 -26.71 -8.99
CA ALA A 503 17.85 -27.91 -8.21
C ALA A 503 16.37 -28.28 -8.37
N VAL A 504 16.11 -29.54 -8.71
CA VAL A 504 14.75 -30.06 -8.90
C VAL A 504 14.55 -31.25 -7.99
N SER A 505 13.56 -31.20 -7.11
CA SER A 505 13.10 -32.35 -6.37
C SER A 505 11.74 -32.81 -6.88
N PHE A 506 11.53 -34.12 -6.92
CA PHE A 506 10.27 -34.73 -7.36
C PHE A 506 9.95 -35.99 -6.56
N VAL A 507 8.69 -36.37 -6.54
CA VAL A 507 8.24 -37.57 -5.85
C VAL A 507 8.65 -38.80 -6.66
N ASN A 508 9.38 -39.74 -6.06
CA ASN A 508 9.71 -40.98 -6.71
C ASN A 508 8.49 -41.90 -6.79
N HIS A 509 7.68 -41.76 -7.85
CA HIS A 509 6.53 -42.62 -8.13
C HIS A 509 6.91 -44.08 -8.45
N GLY A 510 8.17 -44.34 -8.75
CA GLY A 510 8.70 -45.71 -8.87
C GLY A 510 8.86 -46.45 -7.55
N TYR A 511 8.89 -45.74 -6.42
CA TYR A 511 9.00 -46.36 -5.10
C TYR A 511 7.69 -47.05 -4.71
N TRP A 512 7.76 -48.36 -4.39
CA TRP A 512 6.59 -49.21 -4.20
C TRP A 512 5.56 -48.66 -3.14
N LYS A 513 6.02 -48.03 -2.09
CA LYS A 513 5.15 -47.40 -1.10
C LYS A 513 4.34 -46.21 -1.64
N ASN A 514 4.82 -45.52 -2.66
CA ASN A 514 4.10 -44.44 -3.30
C ASN A 514 3.03 -44.95 -4.29
N ARG A 515 3.20 -46.20 -4.79
CA ARG A 515 2.22 -46.86 -5.68
C ARG A 515 0.99 -47.42 -4.96
N ILE A 516 1.04 -47.60 -3.63
CA ILE A 516 -0.07 -48.14 -2.83
C ILE A 516 -1.08 -47.03 -2.44
N ASN A 517 -0.72 -45.77 -2.60
CA ASN A 517 -1.55 -44.60 -2.24
C ASN A 517 -2.22 -43.96 -3.47
N PHE A 518 -2.23 -44.64 -4.62
CA PHE A 518 -3.04 -44.33 -5.81
C PHE A 518 -4.09 -45.47 -5.99
#